data_d5d7a96e0cbfa3e4dfe12a396d8f3007
#
_entry.id   d5d7a96e0cbfa3e4dfe12a396d8f3007
#
_cell.length_a   1.000
_cell.length_b   1.000
_cell.length_c   1.000
_cell.angle_alpha   90.00
_cell.angle_beta   90.00
_cell.angle_gamma   90.00
#
_symmetry.space_group_name_H-M   'P 1'
#
loop_
_entity.id
_entity.type
_entity.pdbx_description
1 polymer ?
#
loop_
_entity_poly.entity_id
_entity_poly.type
_entity_poly.pdbx_seq_one_letter_code
_entity_poly.pdbx_strand_id
1 'polypeptide(L)'
;MRTTPLELLAGREARLCRRANHYCRRRRVRRLFSVISRLGDGVFWYVLMGALVLLDGFDGLRASVHMAATGLAALLLYKGLKRWARRPRPYAADLRIRAWVAPLDEFSFPSGHTLHAVSFTIVALAYYPWLAPLLVPFTFGVALSRVVLGLHYPSDVLAATGIAILLASASLAWLPLPV
;
A
#
# COMPACT_ATOMS: atom_id res chain seq x y z
N MET A 1 -29.03 11.47 21.41
CA MET A 1 -27.59 11.09 21.54
C MET A 1 -26.79 11.90 20.52
N ARG A 2 -25.84 12.73 20.94
CA ARG A 2 -24.96 13.44 20.00
C ARG A 2 -23.88 12.47 19.54
N THR A 3 -23.86 12.13 18.25
CA THR A 3 -22.80 11.31 17.64
C THR A 3 -21.46 12.03 17.77
N THR A 4 -20.44 11.34 18.23
CA THR A 4 -19.08 11.91 18.33
C THR A 4 -18.47 12.15 16.93
N PRO A 5 -17.54 13.11 16.77
CA PRO A 5 -16.84 13.31 15.50
C PRO A 5 -16.19 12.02 14.95
N LEU A 6 -15.69 11.15 15.83
CA LEU A 6 -15.10 9.85 15.46
C LEU A 6 -16.14 8.88 14.90
N GLU A 7 -17.34 8.81 15.48
CA GLU A 7 -18.44 7.98 14.97
C GLU A 7 -18.94 8.48 13.60
N LEU A 8 -18.97 9.79 13.40
CA LEU A 8 -19.33 10.40 12.12
C LEU A 8 -18.29 10.06 11.02
N LEU A 9 -17.01 10.13 11.36
CA LEU A 9 -15.92 9.75 10.44
C LEU A 9 -15.98 8.26 10.11
N ALA A 10 -16.13 7.38 11.10
CA ALA A 10 -16.27 5.94 10.88
C ALA A 10 -17.47 5.60 9.98
N GLY A 11 -18.59 6.29 10.19
CA GLY A 11 -19.77 6.13 9.34
C GLY A 11 -19.57 6.61 7.89
N ARG A 12 -18.80 7.70 7.68
CA ARG A 12 -18.42 8.19 6.35
C ARG A 12 -17.51 7.22 5.63
N GLU A 13 -16.47 6.72 6.30
CA GLU A 13 -15.54 5.74 5.74
C GLU A 13 -16.23 4.44 5.34
N ALA A 14 -17.11 3.90 6.19
CA ALA A 14 -17.89 2.72 5.88
C ALA A 14 -18.78 2.93 4.64
N ARG A 15 -19.37 4.12 4.48
CA ARG A 15 -20.15 4.47 3.27
C ARG A 15 -19.28 4.52 2.02
N LEU A 16 -18.09 5.11 2.09
CA LEU A 16 -17.12 5.15 0.99
C LEU A 16 -16.67 3.75 0.59
N CYS A 17 -16.31 2.91 1.59
CA CYS A 17 -15.95 1.51 1.34
C CYS A 17 -17.07 0.74 0.65
N ARG A 18 -18.33 0.88 1.10
CA ARG A 18 -19.48 0.22 0.45
C ARG A 18 -19.66 0.67 -0.99
N ARG A 19 -19.58 1.97 -1.26
CA ARG A 19 -19.70 2.52 -2.62
C ARG A 19 -18.59 1.99 -3.51
N ALA A 20 -17.34 2.06 -3.07
CA ALA A 20 -16.19 1.54 -3.81
C ALA A 20 -16.30 0.03 -4.05
N ASN A 21 -16.64 -0.74 -3.02
CA ASN A 21 -16.78 -2.20 -3.10
C ASN A 21 -17.92 -2.64 -4.03
N HIS A 22 -18.98 -1.85 -4.16
CA HIS A 22 -20.07 -2.12 -5.10
C HIS A 22 -19.59 -2.22 -6.55
N TYR A 23 -18.59 -1.45 -6.97
CA TYR A 23 -18.01 -1.53 -8.34
C TYR A 23 -17.40 -2.90 -8.64
N CYS A 24 -16.93 -3.65 -7.64
CA CYS A 24 -16.41 -5.01 -7.80
C CYS A 24 -17.47 -6.06 -8.15
N ARG A 25 -18.75 -5.72 -8.11
CA ARG A 25 -19.82 -6.57 -8.69
C ARG A 25 -19.62 -6.75 -10.19
N ARG A 26 -19.04 -5.76 -10.88
CA ARG A 26 -18.63 -5.87 -12.28
C ARG A 26 -17.36 -6.73 -12.39
N ARG A 27 -17.43 -7.88 -13.07
CA ARG A 27 -16.33 -8.85 -13.19
C ARG A 27 -15.02 -8.23 -13.69
N ARG A 28 -15.08 -7.29 -14.65
CA ARG A 28 -13.89 -6.61 -15.20
C ARG A 28 -13.20 -5.77 -14.13
N VAL A 29 -13.94 -4.95 -13.38
CA VAL A 29 -13.41 -4.09 -12.30
C VAL A 29 -12.75 -4.96 -11.21
N ARG A 30 -13.46 -5.99 -10.77
CA ARG A 30 -12.94 -6.95 -9.79
C ARG A 30 -11.63 -7.58 -10.25
N ARG A 31 -11.59 -8.10 -11.51
CA ARG A 31 -10.39 -8.75 -12.05
C ARG A 31 -9.21 -7.78 -12.12
N LEU A 32 -9.43 -6.55 -12.59
CA LEU A 32 -8.41 -5.50 -12.65
C LEU A 32 -7.79 -5.24 -11.28
N PHE A 33 -8.63 -4.88 -10.28
CA PHE A 33 -8.12 -4.57 -8.95
C PHE A 33 -7.53 -5.78 -8.22
N SER A 34 -8.05 -6.99 -8.46
CA SER A 34 -7.43 -8.21 -7.91
C SER A 34 -6.04 -8.47 -8.49
N VAL A 35 -5.83 -8.25 -9.78
CA VAL A 35 -4.51 -8.39 -10.42
C VAL A 35 -3.55 -7.33 -9.89
N ILE A 36 -3.95 -6.06 -9.86
CA ILE A 36 -3.13 -4.96 -9.33
C ILE A 36 -2.75 -5.25 -7.87
N SER A 37 -3.70 -5.68 -7.05
CA SER A 37 -3.45 -6.04 -5.65
C SER A 37 -2.44 -7.16 -5.53
N ARG A 38 -2.57 -8.25 -6.30
CA ARG A 38 -1.65 -9.40 -6.27
C ARG A 38 -0.24 -9.04 -6.75
N LEU A 39 -0.13 -8.22 -7.78
CA LEU A 39 1.18 -7.71 -8.21
C LEU A 39 1.83 -6.87 -7.10
N GLY A 40 1.02 -6.06 -6.39
CA GLY A 40 1.46 -5.28 -5.22
C GLY A 40 1.87 -6.11 -4.00
N ASP A 41 1.52 -7.43 -3.95
CA ASP A 41 1.92 -8.36 -2.87
C ASP A 41 3.44 -8.67 -2.85
N GLY A 42 4.20 -8.17 -3.82
CA GLY A 42 5.65 -8.34 -3.88
C GLY A 42 6.18 -8.65 -5.27
N VAL A 43 5.44 -9.43 -6.09
CA VAL A 43 5.90 -9.91 -7.40
C VAL A 43 6.41 -8.77 -8.29
N PHE A 44 5.64 -7.69 -8.44
CA PHE A 44 6.04 -6.53 -9.24
C PHE A 44 7.35 -5.91 -8.72
N TRP A 45 7.48 -5.78 -7.40
CA TRP A 45 8.64 -5.15 -6.77
C TRP A 45 9.90 -5.99 -6.89
N TYR A 46 9.78 -7.32 -6.72
CA TYR A 46 10.91 -8.23 -6.91
C TYR A 46 11.38 -8.27 -8.36
N VAL A 47 10.44 -8.26 -9.32
CA VAL A 47 10.76 -8.18 -10.75
C VAL A 47 11.44 -6.85 -11.06
N LEU A 48 10.94 -5.73 -10.52
CA LEU A 48 11.57 -4.42 -10.70
C LEU A 48 12.99 -4.41 -10.16
N MET A 49 13.21 -4.82 -8.90
CA MET A 49 14.54 -4.88 -8.29
C MET A 49 15.49 -5.78 -9.09
N GLY A 50 15.03 -6.95 -9.52
CA GLY A 50 15.83 -7.84 -10.36
C GLY A 50 16.18 -7.21 -11.71
N ALA A 51 15.22 -6.52 -12.35
CA ALA A 51 15.46 -5.83 -13.61
C ALA A 51 16.47 -4.69 -13.47
N LEU A 52 16.40 -3.90 -12.39
CA LEU A 52 17.37 -2.84 -12.11
C LEU A 52 18.80 -3.40 -11.97
N VAL A 53 18.94 -4.51 -11.23
CA VAL A 53 20.26 -5.18 -11.08
C VAL A 53 20.78 -5.68 -12.42
N LEU A 54 19.94 -6.28 -13.26
CA LEU A 54 20.34 -6.83 -14.54
C LEU A 54 20.69 -5.76 -15.58
N LEU A 55 19.98 -4.62 -15.54
CA LEU A 55 20.14 -3.56 -16.55
C LEU A 55 21.21 -2.54 -16.19
N ASP A 56 21.43 -2.29 -14.89
CA ASP A 56 22.30 -1.21 -14.40
C ASP A 56 23.36 -1.69 -13.39
N GLY A 57 23.54 -3.01 -13.27
CA GLY A 57 24.63 -3.63 -12.52
C GLY A 57 24.70 -3.16 -11.07
N PHE A 58 25.83 -2.51 -10.70
CA PHE A 58 26.08 -2.12 -9.32
C PHE A 58 25.13 -1.01 -8.81
N ASP A 59 24.76 -0.05 -9.64
CA ASP A 59 23.84 1.02 -9.25
C ASP A 59 22.42 0.48 -9.09
N GLY A 60 22.01 -0.45 -9.97
CA GLY A 60 20.77 -1.21 -9.79
C GLY A 60 20.74 -2.05 -8.52
N LEU A 61 21.87 -2.66 -8.14
CA LEU A 61 22.00 -3.40 -6.88
C LEU A 61 21.87 -2.46 -5.67
N ARG A 62 22.49 -1.30 -5.69
CA ARG A 62 22.39 -0.29 -4.61
C ARG A 62 20.94 0.15 -4.41
N ALA A 63 20.26 0.51 -5.50
CA ALA A 63 18.85 0.89 -5.45
C ALA A 63 17.96 -0.25 -4.90
N SER A 64 18.20 -1.48 -5.36
CA SER A 64 17.44 -2.67 -4.95
C SER A 64 17.65 -3.00 -3.47
N VAL A 65 18.89 -2.92 -2.97
CA VAL A 65 19.22 -3.12 -1.55
C VAL A 65 18.58 -2.03 -0.70
N HIS A 66 18.62 -0.77 -1.14
CA HIS A 66 17.94 0.34 -0.44
C HIS A 66 16.42 0.13 -0.38
N MET A 67 15.79 -0.24 -1.50
CA MET A 67 14.38 -0.60 -1.53
C MET A 67 14.08 -1.75 -0.55
N ALA A 68 14.87 -2.83 -0.57
CA ALA A 68 14.68 -3.98 0.30
C ALA A 68 14.83 -3.62 1.79
N ALA A 69 15.84 -2.82 2.15
CA ALA A 69 16.04 -2.34 3.53
C ALA A 69 14.86 -1.47 4.01
N THR A 70 14.42 -0.53 3.18
CA THR A 70 13.23 0.30 3.48
C THR A 70 11.97 -0.55 3.58
N GLY A 71 11.82 -1.56 2.72
CA GLY A 71 10.71 -2.52 2.77
C GLY A 71 10.72 -3.36 4.05
N LEU A 72 11.87 -3.80 4.52
CA LEU A 72 12.01 -4.52 5.78
C LEU A 72 11.63 -3.64 6.98
N ALA A 73 12.10 -2.39 7.00
CA ALA A 73 11.72 -1.42 8.03
C ALA A 73 10.20 -1.16 8.02
N ALA A 74 9.61 -1.00 6.83
CA ALA A 74 8.17 -0.88 6.64
C ALA A 74 7.41 -2.10 7.19
N LEU A 75 7.90 -3.32 6.92
CA LEU A 75 7.32 -4.58 7.39
C LEU A 75 7.28 -4.64 8.92
N LEU A 76 8.37 -4.33 9.57
CA LEU A 76 8.49 -4.35 11.03
C LEU A 76 7.56 -3.31 11.67
N LEU A 77 7.57 -2.10 11.11
CA LEU A 77 6.74 -0.99 11.59
C LEU A 77 5.25 -1.30 11.48
N TYR A 78 4.76 -1.73 10.30
CA TYR A 78 3.33 -1.97 10.16
C TYR A 78 2.85 -3.19 10.98
N LYS A 79 3.68 -4.22 11.15
CA LYS A 79 3.33 -5.35 12.04
C LYS A 79 3.17 -4.92 13.49
N GLY A 80 4.03 -4.02 13.97
CA GLY A 80 3.89 -3.41 15.29
C GLY A 80 2.61 -2.60 15.44
N LEU A 81 2.37 -1.69 14.49
CA LEU A 81 1.18 -0.84 14.47
C LEU A 81 -0.13 -1.65 14.38
N LYS A 82 -0.17 -2.74 13.61
CA LYS A 82 -1.34 -3.62 13.54
C LYS A 82 -1.66 -4.27 14.87
N ARG A 83 -0.65 -4.77 15.59
CA ARG A 83 -0.83 -5.38 16.91
C ARG A 83 -1.33 -4.38 17.94
N TRP A 84 -0.90 -3.12 17.82
CA TRP A 84 -1.33 -2.04 18.70
C TRP A 84 -2.76 -1.57 18.40
N ALA A 85 -3.07 -1.26 17.13
CA ALA A 85 -4.35 -0.66 16.74
C ALA A 85 -5.52 -1.64 16.72
N ARG A 86 -5.28 -2.92 16.39
CA ARG A 86 -6.28 -4.03 16.32
C ARG A 86 -7.58 -3.66 15.61
N ARG A 87 -7.51 -2.76 14.63
CA ARG A 87 -8.69 -2.27 13.91
C ARG A 87 -9.30 -3.37 13.04
N PRO A 88 -10.60 -3.70 13.17
CA PRO A 88 -11.25 -4.67 12.30
C PRO A 88 -11.31 -4.17 10.86
N ARG A 89 -11.30 -5.10 9.91
CA ARG A 89 -11.39 -4.78 8.48
C ARG A 89 -12.82 -4.38 8.07
N PRO A 90 -13.00 -3.58 6.99
CA PRO A 90 -14.33 -3.15 6.53
C PRO A 90 -15.31 -4.30 6.32
N TYR A 91 -14.88 -5.40 5.70
CA TYR A 91 -15.73 -6.58 5.47
C TYR A 91 -16.11 -7.35 6.75
N ALA A 92 -15.29 -7.25 7.80
CA ALA A 92 -15.59 -7.86 9.09
C ALA A 92 -16.52 -7.00 9.95
N ALA A 93 -16.48 -5.67 9.75
CA ALA A 93 -17.32 -4.73 10.49
C ALA A 93 -18.68 -4.46 9.81
N ASP A 94 -18.81 -4.67 8.51
CA ASP A 94 -20.04 -4.42 7.75
C ASP A 94 -20.28 -5.55 6.73
N LEU A 95 -21.28 -6.40 6.98
CA LEU A 95 -21.63 -7.55 6.13
C LEU A 95 -22.04 -7.17 4.69
N ARG A 96 -22.31 -5.89 4.42
CA ARG A 96 -22.58 -5.38 3.06
C ARG A 96 -21.33 -5.17 2.22
N ILE A 97 -20.15 -5.24 2.86
CA ILE A 97 -18.84 -5.15 2.20
C ILE A 97 -18.28 -6.56 2.06
N ARG A 98 -17.88 -6.93 0.85
CA ARG A 98 -17.31 -8.24 0.58
C ARG A 98 -15.80 -8.15 0.39
N ALA A 99 -15.05 -9.03 1.05
CA ALA A 99 -13.64 -9.25 0.69
C ALA A 99 -13.57 -10.02 -0.64
N TRP A 100 -13.06 -9.37 -1.69
CA TRP A 100 -12.98 -9.97 -3.02
C TRP A 100 -11.67 -10.73 -3.27
N VAL A 101 -10.70 -10.58 -2.39
CA VAL A 101 -9.46 -11.36 -2.32
C VAL A 101 -9.18 -11.70 -0.86
N ALA A 102 -8.43 -12.78 -0.62
CA ALA A 102 -8.05 -13.17 0.73
C ALA A 102 -7.15 -12.09 1.36
N PRO A 103 -7.43 -11.67 2.60
CA PRO A 103 -6.53 -10.79 3.35
C PRO A 103 -5.27 -11.58 3.77
N LEU A 104 -4.12 -10.88 3.86
CA LEU A 104 -2.86 -11.49 4.32
C LEU A 104 -2.77 -11.57 5.85
N ASP A 105 -3.57 -10.80 6.56
CA ASP A 105 -3.61 -10.72 8.02
C ASP A 105 -4.98 -10.24 8.51
N GLU A 106 -5.17 -10.23 9.83
CA GLU A 106 -6.47 -9.98 10.47
C GLU A 106 -6.85 -8.50 10.53
N PHE A 107 -5.88 -7.60 10.80
CA PHE A 107 -6.16 -6.18 11.11
C PHE A 107 -6.06 -5.26 9.89
N SER A 108 -6.83 -4.16 9.91
CA SER A 108 -6.88 -3.23 8.78
C SER A 108 -5.81 -2.13 8.85
N PHE A 109 -5.49 -1.60 10.03
CA PHE A 109 -4.63 -0.43 10.18
C PHE A 109 -3.18 -0.77 10.53
N PRO A 110 -2.22 -0.15 9.84
CA PRO A 110 -2.30 0.52 8.56
C PRO A 110 -2.28 -0.46 7.37
N SER A 111 -2.50 0.06 6.14
CA SER A 111 -2.43 -0.74 4.91
C SER A 111 -1.00 -1.11 4.56
N GLY A 112 -0.59 -2.38 4.77
CA GLY A 112 0.76 -2.84 4.46
C GLY A 112 1.12 -2.77 2.97
N HIS A 113 0.19 -3.10 2.07
CA HIS A 113 0.40 -2.98 0.61
C HIS A 113 0.67 -1.53 0.19
N THR A 114 -0.14 -0.59 0.69
CA THR A 114 0.05 0.83 0.40
C THR A 114 1.38 1.33 0.95
N LEU A 115 1.72 0.94 2.18
CA LEU A 115 2.96 1.33 2.83
C LEU A 115 4.18 0.87 2.02
N HIS A 116 4.23 -0.40 1.61
CA HIS A 116 5.30 -0.92 0.75
C HIS A 116 5.32 -0.25 -0.62
N ALA A 117 4.17 -0.14 -1.29
CA ALA A 117 4.10 0.41 -2.64
C ALA A 117 4.60 1.87 -2.67
N VAL A 118 4.19 2.70 -1.70
CA VAL A 118 4.64 4.09 -1.60
C VAL A 118 6.13 4.17 -1.25
N SER A 119 6.60 3.38 -0.27
CA SER A 119 8.02 3.38 0.13
C SER A 119 8.92 2.96 -1.03
N PHE A 120 8.60 1.87 -1.72
CA PHE A 120 9.38 1.39 -2.86
C PHE A 120 9.36 2.38 -4.02
N THR A 121 8.21 3.01 -4.29
CA THR A 121 8.11 4.04 -5.33
C THR A 121 9.01 5.23 -5.03
N ILE A 122 8.97 5.76 -3.81
CA ILE A 122 9.78 6.93 -3.42
C ILE A 122 11.28 6.60 -3.57
N VAL A 123 11.72 5.46 -3.02
CA VAL A 123 13.13 5.05 -3.11
C VAL A 123 13.53 4.81 -4.57
N ALA A 124 12.73 4.06 -5.35
CA ALA A 124 13.06 3.79 -6.74
C ALA A 124 13.14 5.07 -7.58
N LEU A 125 12.23 6.04 -7.37
CA LEU A 125 12.24 7.31 -8.10
C LEU A 125 13.39 8.24 -7.71
N ALA A 126 13.95 8.08 -6.53
CA ALA A 126 15.15 8.82 -6.13
C ALA A 126 16.40 8.38 -6.94
N TYR A 127 16.48 7.10 -7.31
CA TYR A 127 17.54 6.58 -8.19
C TYR A 127 17.18 6.70 -9.67
N TYR A 128 15.92 6.45 -10.04
CA TYR A 128 15.42 6.34 -11.41
C TYR A 128 14.15 7.18 -11.61
N PRO A 129 14.26 8.53 -11.70
CA PRO A 129 13.08 9.41 -11.83
C PRO A 129 12.22 9.11 -13.07
N TRP A 130 12.81 8.59 -14.13
CA TRP A 130 12.14 8.24 -15.38
C TRP A 130 11.13 7.09 -15.22
N LEU A 131 11.18 6.34 -14.13
CA LEU A 131 10.18 5.30 -13.80
C LEU A 131 8.85 5.88 -13.29
N ALA A 132 8.75 7.19 -13.05
CA ALA A 132 7.55 7.82 -12.50
C ALA A 132 6.26 7.49 -13.29
N PRO A 133 6.23 7.52 -14.65
CA PRO A 133 5.03 7.18 -15.40
C PRO A 133 4.51 5.75 -15.18
N LEU A 134 5.37 4.83 -14.76
CA LEU A 134 5.01 3.44 -14.42
C LEU A 134 4.65 3.31 -12.93
N LEU A 135 5.53 3.77 -12.04
CA LEU A 135 5.44 3.49 -10.61
C LEU A 135 4.34 4.28 -9.91
N VAL A 136 4.12 5.54 -10.29
CA VAL A 136 3.10 6.39 -9.65
C VAL A 136 1.68 5.86 -9.92
N PRO A 137 1.26 5.59 -11.17
CA PRO A 137 -0.05 5.00 -11.43
C PRO A 137 -0.23 3.62 -10.82
N PHE A 138 0.82 2.78 -10.81
CA PHE A 138 0.77 1.45 -10.23
C PHE A 138 0.55 1.55 -8.71
N THR A 139 1.31 2.38 -8.00
CA THR A 139 1.19 2.61 -6.55
C THR A 139 -0.19 3.15 -6.18
N PHE A 140 -0.71 4.12 -6.95
CA PHE A 140 -2.07 4.61 -6.78
C PHE A 140 -3.10 3.49 -6.99
N GLY A 141 -2.92 2.67 -8.02
CA GLY A 141 -3.75 1.50 -8.30
C GLY A 141 -3.73 0.49 -7.14
N VAL A 142 -2.55 0.20 -6.58
CA VAL A 142 -2.41 -0.67 -5.40
C VAL A 142 -3.18 -0.07 -4.22
N ALA A 143 -2.97 1.20 -3.89
CA ALA A 143 -3.65 1.88 -2.78
C ALA A 143 -5.19 1.86 -2.94
N LEU A 144 -5.69 2.20 -4.14
CA LEU A 144 -7.11 2.19 -4.45
C LEU A 144 -7.70 0.78 -4.39
N SER A 145 -6.96 -0.23 -4.84
CA SER A 145 -7.39 -1.63 -4.81
C SER A 145 -7.78 -2.09 -3.41
N ARG A 146 -7.09 -1.59 -2.38
CA ARG A 146 -7.32 -2.02 -0.99
C ARG A 146 -8.70 -1.58 -0.46
N VAL A 147 -9.16 -0.39 -0.89
CA VAL A 147 -10.48 0.11 -0.55
C VAL A 147 -11.57 -0.56 -1.40
N VAL A 148 -11.34 -0.64 -2.72
CA VAL A 148 -12.30 -1.22 -3.68
C VAL A 148 -12.55 -2.70 -3.41
N LEU A 149 -11.53 -3.46 -3.04
CA LEU A 149 -11.64 -4.87 -2.68
C LEU A 149 -12.21 -5.12 -1.26
N GLY A 150 -12.50 -4.06 -0.49
CA GLY A 150 -13.14 -4.15 0.83
C GLY A 150 -12.20 -4.53 1.97
N LEU A 151 -10.89 -4.38 1.81
CA LEU A 151 -9.87 -4.84 2.75
C LEU A 151 -9.40 -3.78 3.73
N HIS A 152 -9.43 -2.50 3.32
CA HIS A 152 -8.96 -1.36 4.11
C HIS A 152 -9.91 -0.17 4.01
N TYR A 153 -9.96 0.63 5.05
CA TYR A 153 -10.60 1.93 5.03
C TYR A 153 -9.72 2.97 4.32
N PRO A 154 -10.31 4.06 3.78
CA PRO A 154 -9.52 5.16 3.23
C PRO A 154 -8.48 5.72 4.20
N SER A 155 -8.79 5.85 5.50
CA SER A 155 -7.84 6.30 6.51
C SER A 155 -6.68 5.35 6.73
N ASP A 156 -6.86 4.01 6.59
CA ASP A 156 -5.75 3.04 6.66
C ASP A 156 -4.75 3.27 5.52
N VAL A 157 -5.27 3.62 4.33
CA VAL A 157 -4.48 3.92 3.13
C VAL A 157 -3.76 5.25 3.27
N LEU A 158 -4.45 6.31 3.71
CA LEU A 158 -3.86 7.63 3.92
C LEU A 158 -2.77 7.61 5.00
N ALA A 159 -3.04 6.97 6.13
CA ALA A 159 -2.04 6.81 7.20
C ALA A 159 -0.82 6.02 6.70
N ALA A 160 -1.02 4.92 5.97
CA ALA A 160 0.06 4.14 5.39
C ALA A 160 0.88 4.97 4.40
N THR A 161 0.24 5.83 3.60
CA THR A 161 0.92 6.75 2.68
C THR A 161 1.79 7.74 3.44
N GLY A 162 1.25 8.39 4.49
CA GLY A 162 2.02 9.33 5.31
C GLY A 162 3.22 8.67 6.01
N ILE A 163 3.00 7.49 6.60
CA ILE A 163 4.08 6.71 7.24
C ILE A 163 5.15 6.33 6.22
N ALA A 164 4.75 5.90 5.01
CA ALA A 164 5.67 5.52 3.95
C ALA A 164 6.52 6.70 3.45
N ILE A 165 5.91 7.89 3.30
CA ILE A 165 6.63 9.11 2.92
C ILE A 165 7.70 9.43 3.97
N LEU A 166 7.34 9.43 5.26
CA LEU A 166 8.27 9.71 6.34
C LEU A 166 9.41 8.68 6.39
N LEU A 167 9.08 7.38 6.28
CA LEU A 167 10.07 6.30 6.33
C LEU A 167 11.03 6.36 5.14
N ALA A 168 10.51 6.52 3.93
CA ALA A 168 11.35 6.58 2.72
C ALA A 168 12.21 7.85 2.69
N SER A 169 11.66 9.01 3.10
CA SER A 169 12.43 10.25 3.20
C SER A 169 13.55 10.14 4.24
N ALA A 170 13.27 9.53 5.39
CA ALA A 170 14.29 9.27 6.40
C ALA A 170 15.37 8.32 5.87
N SER A 171 15.01 7.24 5.16
CA SER A 171 15.97 6.30 4.59
C SER A 171 16.89 6.96 3.55
N LEU A 172 16.36 7.84 2.72
CA LEU A 172 17.13 8.62 1.74
C LEU A 172 18.07 9.64 2.39
N ALA A 173 17.68 10.20 3.53
CA ALA A 173 18.57 11.10 4.29
C ALA A 173 19.74 10.37 4.96
N TRP A 174 19.55 9.11 5.37
CA TRP A 174 20.57 8.29 6.00
C TRP A 174 21.49 7.57 5.00
N LEU A 175 20.97 7.22 3.84
CA LEU A 175 21.69 6.57 2.73
C LEU A 175 21.63 7.51 1.52
N PRO A 176 22.47 8.55 1.48
CA PRO A 176 22.46 9.51 0.39
C PRO A 176 22.75 8.85 -0.94
N LEU A 177 22.10 9.38 -1.98
CA LEU A 177 22.29 8.93 -3.35
C LEU A 177 23.76 9.11 -3.77
N PRO A 178 24.30 8.26 -4.63
CA PRO A 178 25.60 8.50 -5.23
C PRO A 178 25.55 9.84 -5.99
N VAL A 179 26.54 10.70 -5.74
CA VAL A 179 26.76 11.97 -6.48
C VAL A 179 27.32 11.63 -7.85
#